data_d5f1de09fe1b24cb00405ae84e627dd5
#
_entry.id   d5f1de09fe1b24cb00405ae84e627dd5
#
_cell.length_a   1.000
_cell.length_b   1.000
_cell.length_c   1.000
_cell.angle_alpha   90.00
_cell.angle_beta   90.00
_cell.angle_gamma   90.00
#
_symmetry.space_group_name_H-M   'P 1'
#
loop_
_entity.id
_entity.type
_entity.pdbx_description
1 polymer ?
#
loop_
_entity_poly.entity_id
_entity_poly.type
_entity_poly.pdbx_seq_one_letter_code
_entity_poly.pdbx_strand_id
1 'polypeptide(L)'
;MSSPSSSLVVLRDLHFGYGERPILEGVTLEIPRGKITALMGASGGGKTTVLRLIGGQYKAQSGSLLFDGQEVSHLSHDQLYAARRRMGMLFQFGALFTDISVFDNVAFPLREHTTLPESMVRDIVLMKLEAVGLRGARDLLPSEIS
;
A
#
# COMPACT_ATOMS: atom_id res chain seq x y z
N MET A 1 -9.04 -11.40 25.01
CA MET A 1 -8.00 -11.16 23.98
C MET A 1 -8.39 -12.00 22.77
N SER A 2 -8.93 -11.38 21.74
CA SER A 2 -9.33 -12.10 20.50
C SER A 2 -8.08 -12.62 19.83
N SER A 3 -8.05 -13.91 19.48
CA SER A 3 -6.97 -14.49 18.66
C SER A 3 -6.82 -13.64 17.37
N PRO A 4 -5.58 -13.35 16.93
CA PRO A 4 -5.39 -12.61 15.70
C PRO A 4 -6.08 -13.38 14.57
N SER A 5 -6.90 -12.69 13.78
CA SER A 5 -7.54 -13.25 12.59
C SER A 5 -6.47 -13.92 11.71
N SER A 6 -6.75 -15.13 11.22
CA SER A 6 -5.86 -15.82 10.28
C SER A 6 -5.72 -15.05 8.96
N SER A 7 -6.70 -14.18 8.66
CA SER A 7 -6.74 -13.34 7.46
C SER A 7 -6.37 -11.89 7.80
N LEU A 8 -5.46 -11.32 7.00
CA LEU A 8 -5.05 -9.91 7.11
C LEU A 8 -6.09 -8.98 6.50
N VAL A 9 -6.66 -9.38 5.36
CA VAL A 9 -7.72 -8.64 4.67
C VAL A 9 -8.89 -9.57 4.43
N VAL A 10 -10.11 -9.08 4.67
CA VAL A 10 -11.35 -9.82 4.39
C VAL A 10 -12.30 -8.88 3.68
N LEU A 11 -12.76 -9.28 2.50
CA LEU A 11 -13.84 -8.65 1.76
C LEU A 11 -15.07 -9.56 1.85
N ARG A 12 -16.23 -8.98 2.12
CA ARG A 12 -17.51 -9.71 2.16
C ARG A 12 -18.57 -8.95 1.39
N ASP A 13 -19.06 -9.58 0.33
CA ASP A 13 -20.11 -9.03 -0.54
C ASP A 13 -19.86 -7.59 -0.93
N LEU A 14 -18.61 -7.28 -1.34
CA LEU A 14 -18.17 -5.93 -1.58
C LEU A 14 -18.63 -5.43 -2.94
N HIS A 15 -19.28 -4.26 -2.94
CA HIS A 15 -19.74 -3.58 -4.15
C HIS A 15 -19.06 -2.21 -4.27
N PHE A 16 -18.62 -1.91 -5.48
CA PHE A 16 -18.02 -0.61 -5.80
C PHE A 16 -18.17 -0.31 -7.29
N GLY A 17 -18.41 0.96 -7.61
CA GLY A 17 -18.43 1.49 -8.97
C GLY A 17 -17.95 2.93 -9.04
N TYR A 18 -17.54 3.35 -10.23
CA TYR A 18 -17.25 4.75 -10.54
C TYR A 18 -18.50 5.40 -11.15
N GLY A 19 -19.17 6.25 -10.35
CA GLY A 19 -20.49 6.76 -10.72
C GLY A 19 -21.50 5.60 -10.91
N GLU A 20 -22.13 5.56 -12.05
CA GLU A 20 -23.10 4.51 -12.39
C GLU A 20 -22.44 3.22 -12.95
N ARG A 21 -21.14 3.22 -13.20
CA ARG A 21 -20.45 2.06 -13.75
C ARG A 21 -20.01 1.10 -12.64
N PRO A 22 -20.65 -0.08 -12.51
CA PRO A 22 -20.21 -1.07 -11.54
C PRO A 22 -18.85 -1.67 -11.94
N ILE A 23 -18.01 -1.91 -10.95
CA ILE A 23 -16.67 -2.50 -11.11
C ILE A 23 -16.52 -3.76 -10.26
N LEU A 24 -17.04 -3.73 -9.04
CA LEU A 24 -17.07 -4.88 -8.14
C LEU A 24 -18.52 -5.14 -7.75
N GLU A 25 -18.96 -6.37 -7.93
CA GLU A 25 -20.33 -6.80 -7.69
C GLU A 25 -20.33 -8.05 -6.81
N GLY A 26 -20.49 -7.86 -5.48
CA GLY A 26 -20.53 -8.95 -4.52
C GLY A 26 -19.22 -9.68 -4.30
N VAL A 27 -18.07 -8.97 -4.37
CA VAL A 27 -16.75 -9.59 -4.24
C VAL A 27 -16.52 -10.05 -2.81
N THR A 28 -16.27 -11.35 -2.65
CA THR A 28 -15.87 -11.96 -1.38
C THR A 28 -14.54 -12.66 -1.53
N LEU A 29 -13.54 -12.26 -0.73
CA LEU A 29 -12.21 -12.87 -0.72
C LEU A 29 -11.51 -12.65 0.63
N GLU A 30 -10.56 -13.53 0.92
CA GLU A 30 -9.70 -13.41 2.08
C GLU A 30 -8.23 -13.42 1.66
N ILE A 31 -7.42 -12.55 2.25
CA ILE A 31 -5.98 -12.52 2.09
C ILE A 31 -5.36 -12.99 3.40
N PRO A 32 -4.79 -14.21 3.45
CA PRO A 32 -4.19 -14.76 4.65
C PRO A 32 -2.97 -13.96 5.10
N ARG A 33 -2.77 -13.87 6.40
CA ARG A 33 -1.59 -13.25 6.98
C ARG A 33 -0.32 -14.04 6.66
N GLY A 34 0.75 -13.33 6.26
CA GLY A 34 2.06 -13.95 6.01
C GLY A 34 2.11 -14.84 4.75
N LYS A 35 1.16 -14.67 3.82
CA LYS A 35 1.13 -15.38 2.53
C LYS A 35 1.18 -14.41 1.37
N ILE A 36 1.65 -14.89 0.23
CA ILE A 36 1.56 -14.18 -1.04
C ILE A 36 0.25 -14.59 -1.70
N THR A 37 -0.58 -13.61 -2.03
CA THR A 37 -1.86 -13.80 -2.72
C THR A 37 -1.82 -13.07 -4.06
N ALA A 38 -2.13 -13.77 -5.15
CA ALA A 38 -2.22 -13.20 -6.49
C ALA A 38 -3.68 -12.92 -6.85
N LEU A 39 -4.00 -11.68 -7.24
CA LEU A 39 -5.27 -11.30 -7.84
C LEU A 39 -5.13 -11.38 -9.36
N MET A 40 -5.78 -12.35 -10.00
CA MET A 40 -5.74 -12.57 -11.44
C MET A 40 -7.08 -12.21 -12.10
N GLY A 41 -7.02 -11.86 -13.36
CA GLY A 41 -8.21 -11.52 -14.14
C GLY A 41 -7.88 -10.60 -15.31
N ALA A 42 -8.86 -10.39 -16.21
CA ALA A 42 -8.72 -9.54 -17.39
C ALA A 42 -8.38 -8.07 -17.02
N SER A 43 -7.83 -7.33 -18.00
CA SER A 43 -7.62 -5.89 -17.85
C SER A 43 -8.98 -5.21 -17.61
N GLY A 44 -9.03 -4.25 -16.69
CA GLY A 44 -10.29 -3.60 -16.29
C GLY A 44 -11.15 -4.38 -15.28
N GLY A 45 -10.79 -5.60 -14.89
CA GLY A 45 -11.55 -6.46 -13.96
C GLY A 45 -11.48 -6.04 -12.48
N GLY A 46 -11.18 -4.79 -12.16
CA GLY A 46 -11.27 -4.26 -10.79
C GLY A 46 -10.08 -4.58 -9.86
N LYS A 47 -9.03 -5.28 -10.31
CA LYS A 47 -7.88 -5.66 -9.46
C LYS A 47 -7.23 -4.48 -8.75
N THR A 48 -6.92 -3.42 -9.49
CA THR A 48 -6.36 -2.17 -8.91
C THR A 48 -7.37 -1.47 -8.01
N THR A 49 -8.66 -1.57 -8.32
CA THR A 49 -9.74 -1.02 -7.49
C THR A 49 -9.80 -1.71 -6.14
N VAL A 50 -9.66 -3.04 -6.10
CA VAL A 50 -9.56 -3.79 -4.84
C VAL A 50 -8.40 -3.30 -3.98
N LEU A 51 -7.20 -3.12 -4.57
CA LEU A 51 -6.04 -2.61 -3.83
C LEU A 51 -6.28 -1.19 -3.30
N ARG A 52 -6.92 -0.31 -4.09
CA ARG A 52 -7.26 1.06 -3.67
C ARG A 52 -8.30 1.10 -2.55
N LEU A 53 -9.27 0.17 -2.57
CA LEU A 53 -10.24 0.02 -1.49
C LEU A 53 -9.55 -0.48 -0.20
N ILE A 54 -8.66 -1.48 -0.29
CA ILE A 54 -7.87 -1.96 0.86
C ILE A 54 -7.06 -0.81 1.47
N GLY A 55 -6.42 0.04 0.65
CA GLY A 55 -5.70 1.24 1.10
C GLY A 55 -6.63 2.38 1.55
N GLY A 56 -7.95 2.23 1.50
CA GLY A 56 -8.93 3.25 1.89
C GLY A 56 -8.93 4.49 1.01
N GLN A 57 -8.39 4.43 -0.23
CA GLN A 57 -8.45 5.53 -1.19
C GLN A 57 -9.87 5.74 -1.71
N TYR A 58 -10.66 4.66 -1.73
CA TYR A 58 -12.08 4.66 -2.03
C TYR A 58 -12.85 4.00 -0.89
N LYS A 59 -14.13 4.34 -0.77
CA LYS A 59 -15.07 3.66 0.11
C LYS A 59 -15.97 2.74 -0.71
N ALA A 60 -16.21 1.53 -0.23
CA ALA A 60 -17.20 0.63 -0.84
C ALA A 60 -18.61 1.23 -0.78
N GLN A 61 -19.44 0.92 -1.76
CA GLN A 61 -20.85 1.32 -1.79
C GLN A 61 -21.68 0.43 -0.86
N SER A 62 -21.33 -0.85 -0.78
CA SER A 62 -21.92 -1.80 0.17
C SER A 62 -20.98 -2.98 0.42
N GLY A 63 -21.35 -3.85 1.36
CA GLY A 63 -20.49 -4.93 1.85
C GLY A 63 -19.55 -4.47 2.93
N SER A 64 -18.56 -5.29 3.26
CA SER A 64 -17.55 -4.96 4.26
C SER A 64 -16.13 -5.25 3.80
N LEU A 65 -15.17 -4.43 4.26
CA LEU A 65 -13.75 -4.60 4.03
C LEU A 65 -13.00 -4.44 5.34
N LEU A 66 -12.45 -5.54 5.85
CA LEU A 66 -11.65 -5.55 7.05
C LEU A 66 -10.16 -5.58 6.71
N PHE A 67 -9.39 -4.72 7.34
CA PHE A 67 -7.92 -4.78 7.41
C PHE A 67 -7.50 -5.00 8.87
N ASP A 68 -6.86 -6.12 9.12
CA ASP A 68 -6.42 -6.54 10.47
C ASP A 68 -7.57 -6.49 11.49
N GLY A 69 -8.75 -6.94 11.07
CA GLY A 69 -9.97 -6.98 11.90
C GLY A 69 -10.70 -5.65 12.04
N GLN A 70 -10.21 -4.56 11.45
CA GLN A 70 -10.84 -3.23 11.49
C GLN A 70 -11.58 -2.94 10.19
N GLU A 71 -12.83 -2.49 10.27
CA GLU A 71 -13.62 -2.11 9.10
C GLU A 71 -13.08 -0.81 8.50
N VAL A 72 -12.51 -0.88 7.30
CA VAL A 72 -11.82 0.24 6.64
C VAL A 72 -12.74 1.43 6.37
N SER A 73 -14.00 1.18 6.03
CA SER A 73 -14.99 2.22 5.74
C SER A 73 -15.37 3.06 6.97
N HIS A 74 -15.16 2.53 8.18
CA HIS A 74 -15.50 3.16 9.44
C HIS A 74 -14.32 3.87 10.12
N LEU A 75 -13.10 3.72 9.57
CA LEU A 75 -11.91 4.36 10.14
C LEU A 75 -12.02 5.89 10.03
N SER A 76 -11.69 6.58 11.11
CA SER A 76 -11.43 8.02 11.08
C SER A 76 -10.19 8.32 10.24
N HIS A 77 -9.96 9.59 9.90
CA HIS A 77 -8.78 10.01 9.15
C HIS A 77 -7.49 9.54 9.83
N ASP A 78 -7.35 9.73 11.14
CA ASP A 78 -6.15 9.36 11.89
C ASP A 78 -5.97 7.84 11.98
N GLN A 79 -7.07 7.10 12.16
CA GLN A 79 -7.05 5.64 12.15
C GLN A 79 -6.66 5.09 10.78
N LEU A 80 -7.17 5.68 9.70
CA LEU A 80 -6.80 5.30 8.34
C LEU A 80 -5.33 5.62 8.04
N TYR A 81 -4.84 6.77 8.52
CA TYR A 81 -3.43 7.13 8.41
C TYR A 81 -2.54 6.12 9.16
N ALA A 82 -2.92 5.75 10.38
CA ALA A 82 -2.22 4.72 11.16
C ALA A 82 -2.24 3.34 10.49
N ALA A 83 -3.36 2.95 9.87
CA ALA A 83 -3.47 1.71 9.10
C ALA A 83 -2.55 1.72 7.86
N ARG A 84 -2.52 2.83 7.11
CA ARG A 84 -1.67 3.00 5.92
C ARG A 84 -0.17 2.93 6.25
N ARG A 85 0.26 3.37 7.42
CA ARG A 85 1.66 3.23 7.87
C ARG A 85 2.12 1.77 7.99
N ARG A 86 1.18 0.82 8.05
CA ARG A 86 1.42 -0.62 8.09
C ARG A 86 1.33 -1.29 6.72
N MET A 87 1.07 -0.50 5.67
CA MET A 87 0.94 -0.96 4.29
C MET A 87 2.06 -0.36 3.44
N GLY A 88 2.65 -1.15 2.55
CA GLY A 88 3.45 -0.65 1.44
C GLY A 88 2.67 -0.86 0.15
N MET A 89 2.67 0.11 -0.76
CA MET A 89 2.03 -0.01 -2.06
C MET A 89 3.03 0.30 -3.17
N LEU A 90 3.25 -0.67 -4.05
CA LEU A 90 4.03 -0.48 -5.26
C LEU A 90 3.07 -0.24 -6.43
N PHE A 91 3.19 0.93 -7.04
CA PHE A 91 2.40 1.29 -8.22
C PHE A 91 3.13 0.88 -9.50
N GLN A 92 2.37 0.66 -10.57
CA GLN A 92 2.89 0.21 -11.87
C GLN A 92 3.99 1.13 -12.42
N PHE A 93 3.93 2.43 -12.14
CA PHE A 93 4.92 3.43 -12.56
C PHE A 93 5.81 3.92 -11.41
N GLY A 94 5.93 3.12 -10.32
CA GLY A 94 6.79 3.41 -9.17
C GLY A 94 6.24 4.48 -8.22
N ALA A 95 5.54 5.49 -8.71
CA ALA A 95 5.03 6.65 -7.96
C ALA A 95 6.15 7.36 -7.14
N LEU A 96 7.34 7.45 -7.73
CA LEU A 96 8.47 8.16 -7.15
C LEU A 96 8.38 9.65 -7.45
N PHE A 97 8.96 10.46 -6.59
CA PHE A 97 9.26 11.85 -6.90
C PHE A 97 10.36 11.88 -7.96
N THR A 98 10.09 12.51 -9.09
CA THR A 98 10.98 12.47 -10.27
C THR A 98 12.10 13.49 -10.22
N ASP A 99 11.99 14.49 -9.37
CA ASP A 99 12.84 15.66 -9.22
C ASP A 99 13.77 15.61 -8.00
N ILE A 100 13.76 14.52 -7.23
CA ILE A 100 14.69 14.26 -6.13
C ILE A 100 15.44 12.95 -6.34
N SER A 101 16.57 12.82 -5.64
CA SER A 101 17.45 11.66 -5.77
C SER A 101 16.78 10.33 -5.37
N VAL A 102 17.38 9.23 -5.80
CA VAL A 102 17.04 7.87 -5.32
C VAL A 102 17.14 7.80 -3.80
N PHE A 103 18.21 8.39 -3.24
CA PHE A 103 18.39 8.47 -1.80
C PHE A 103 17.21 9.18 -1.12
N ASP A 104 16.82 10.35 -1.61
CA ASP A 104 15.77 11.15 -1.00
C ASP A 104 14.38 10.51 -1.16
N ASN A 105 14.12 9.80 -2.26
CA ASN A 105 12.91 9.01 -2.43
C ASN A 105 12.78 7.91 -1.35
N VAL A 106 13.89 7.22 -1.04
CA VAL A 106 13.91 6.17 0.00
C VAL A 106 13.91 6.78 1.41
N ALA A 107 14.53 7.96 1.59
CA ALA A 107 14.55 8.68 2.86
C ALA A 107 13.19 9.31 3.23
N PHE A 108 12.42 9.71 2.23
CA PHE A 108 11.17 10.46 2.41
C PHE A 108 10.22 9.83 3.43
N PRO A 109 9.83 8.54 3.34
CA PRO A 109 8.93 7.94 4.32
C PRO A 109 9.54 7.84 5.72
N LEU A 110 10.86 7.75 5.85
CA LEU A 110 11.51 7.74 7.16
C LEU A 110 11.44 9.12 7.82
N ARG A 111 11.71 10.18 7.04
CA ARG A 111 11.61 11.57 7.51
C ARG A 111 10.18 11.96 7.85
N GLU A 112 9.21 11.51 7.06
CA GLU A 112 7.80 11.82 7.26
C GLU A 112 7.18 11.10 8.46
N HIS A 113 7.57 9.86 8.71
CA HIS A 113 6.88 8.98 9.66
C HIS A 113 7.67 8.68 10.93
N THR A 114 8.90 9.18 11.06
CA THR A 114 9.74 8.94 12.23
C THR A 114 10.46 10.22 12.69
N THR A 115 10.98 10.19 13.90
CA THR A 115 11.82 11.25 14.47
C THR A 115 13.30 10.84 14.51
N LEU A 116 13.70 9.96 13.59
CA LEU A 116 15.10 9.49 13.53
C LEU A 116 16.05 10.63 13.16
N PRO A 117 17.23 10.71 13.78
CA PRO A 117 18.27 11.64 13.37
C PRO A 117 18.74 11.32 11.96
N GLU A 118 19.14 12.33 11.19
CA GLU A 118 19.48 12.19 9.77
C GLU A 118 20.64 11.20 9.51
N SER A 119 21.56 11.04 10.48
CA SER A 119 22.59 9.99 10.41
C SER A 119 22.00 8.58 10.35
N MET A 120 20.98 8.29 11.16
CA MET A 120 20.31 6.99 11.14
C MET A 120 19.46 6.81 9.88
N VAL A 121 18.77 7.85 9.41
CA VAL A 121 18.04 7.83 8.13
C VAL A 121 19.01 7.45 7.01
N ARG A 122 20.17 8.10 6.95
CA ARG A 122 21.22 7.80 5.97
C ARG A 122 21.66 6.34 6.01
N ASP A 123 21.96 5.81 7.18
CA ASP A 123 22.43 4.44 7.34
C ASP A 123 21.35 3.42 6.89
N ILE A 124 20.08 3.65 7.27
CA ILE A 124 18.96 2.81 6.86
C ILE A 124 18.78 2.85 5.35
N VAL A 125 18.80 4.04 4.74
CA VAL A 125 18.65 4.20 3.28
C VAL A 125 19.76 3.48 2.55
N LEU A 126 21.02 3.69 2.93
CA LEU A 126 22.17 3.04 2.29
C LEU A 126 22.12 1.51 2.42
N MET A 127 21.69 1.00 3.59
CA MET A 127 21.48 -0.44 3.79
C MET A 127 20.38 -0.98 2.87
N LYS A 128 19.26 -0.26 2.71
CA LYS A 128 18.16 -0.68 1.82
C LYS A 128 18.58 -0.65 0.36
N LEU A 129 19.30 0.37 -0.08
CA LEU A 129 19.84 0.47 -1.43
C LEU A 129 20.89 -0.61 -1.72
N GLU A 130 21.74 -0.93 -0.75
CA GLU A 130 22.69 -2.05 -0.86
C GLU A 130 21.98 -3.38 -1.07
N ALA A 131 20.91 -3.64 -0.30
CA ALA A 131 20.16 -4.89 -0.36
C ALA A 131 19.55 -5.17 -1.75
N VAL A 132 19.35 -4.13 -2.57
CA VAL A 132 18.81 -4.25 -3.94
C VAL A 132 19.85 -3.87 -5.01
N GLY A 133 21.13 -3.70 -4.65
CA GLY A 133 22.21 -3.40 -5.57
C GLY A 133 22.22 -1.97 -6.13
N LEU A 134 21.50 -1.04 -5.51
CA LEU A 134 21.34 0.34 -5.98
C LEU A 134 22.14 1.37 -5.18
N ARG A 135 23.05 0.96 -4.29
CA ARG A 135 23.83 1.89 -3.46
C ARG A 135 24.63 2.90 -4.28
N GLY A 136 25.18 2.46 -5.42
CA GLY A 136 25.92 3.34 -6.33
C GLY A 136 25.07 4.37 -7.07
N ALA A 137 23.74 4.14 -7.13
CA ALA A 137 22.79 5.02 -7.80
C ALA A 137 22.12 6.03 -6.86
N ARG A 138 22.54 6.11 -5.58
CA ARG A 138 21.88 6.90 -4.56
C ARG A 138 21.70 8.39 -4.90
N ASP A 139 22.67 8.96 -5.61
CA ASP A 139 22.71 10.38 -5.95
C ASP A 139 22.04 10.67 -7.32
N LEU A 140 21.63 9.65 -8.04
CA LEU A 140 20.95 9.76 -9.34
C LEU A 140 19.47 10.09 -9.17
N LEU A 141 18.85 10.65 -10.21
CA LEU A 141 17.40 10.77 -10.33
C LEU A 141 16.78 9.43 -10.74
N PRO A 142 15.49 9.17 -10.42
CA PRO A 142 14.80 7.96 -10.85
C PRO A 142 14.84 7.70 -12.36
N SER A 143 14.85 8.75 -13.18
CA SER A 143 14.95 8.67 -14.64
C SER A 143 16.34 8.24 -15.16
N GLU A 144 17.35 8.27 -14.31
CA GLU A 144 18.74 7.90 -14.65
C GLU A 144 19.05 6.44 -14.29
N ILE A 145 18.11 5.76 -13.64
CA ILE A 145 18.21 4.32 -13.35
C ILE A 145 17.38 3.55 -14.37
N SER A 146 18.01 2.63 -15.08
CA SER A 146 17.37 1.69 -15.98
C SER A 146 16.99 0.38 -15.28
#